data_7df70210763b6bfd0d3be92ccf033357
#
_entry.id   7df70210763b6bfd0d3be92ccf033357
#
_cell.length_a   1.000
_cell.length_b   1.000
_cell.length_c   1.000
_cell.angle_alpha   90.00
_cell.angle_beta   90.00
_cell.angle_gamma   90.00
#
_symmetry.space_group_name_H-M   'P 1'
#
loop_
_entity.id
_entity.type
_entity.pdbx_description
1 polymer ?
#
loop_
_entity_poly.entity_id
_entity_poly.type
_entity_poly.pdbx_seq_one_letter_code
_entity_poly.pdbx_strand_id
1 'polypeptide(L)'
;MSTDIVALNTTSYPVAQRAGARIAANSAPGEYLSMRLGNEEYAIEILRVQEIRSYEEPTRIANSAACVKGVLNLRGNIVPVMDLRQLFGLPAIEPSASTVTIVLNLGGQTVGVVADAVNDVVELREQDIKPAPGFSGAIKSDHITGIATLRNADDQQRMLILTDMQQLLASAGALPETQLAA
;
A
#
# COMPACT_ATOMS: atom_id res chain seq x y z
N MET A 1 -1.41 -23.19 71.66
CA MET A 1 -0.51 -22.35 70.85
C MET A 1 -0.86 -22.62 69.39
N SER A 2 -1.76 -21.83 68.89
CA SER A 2 -2.26 -21.95 67.51
C SER A 2 -1.62 -20.89 66.67
N THR A 3 -0.88 -21.32 65.64
CA THR A 3 -0.29 -20.39 64.68
C THR A 3 -1.16 -20.43 63.42
N ASP A 4 -2.00 -19.44 63.26
CA ASP A 4 -2.76 -19.23 62.05
C ASP A 4 -1.86 -18.70 60.96
N ILE A 5 -1.66 -19.52 59.94
CA ILE A 5 -1.01 -19.11 58.70
C ILE A 5 -2.08 -18.51 57.81
N VAL A 6 -2.06 -17.17 57.69
CA VAL A 6 -2.90 -16.43 56.75
C VAL A 6 -2.42 -16.71 55.33
N ALA A 7 -3.21 -17.47 54.60
CA ALA A 7 -3.01 -17.69 53.17
C ALA A 7 -3.16 -16.38 52.41
N LEU A 8 -2.08 -15.88 51.85
CA LEU A 8 -2.09 -14.76 50.90
C LEU A 8 -2.73 -15.24 49.61
N ASN A 9 -3.93 -14.74 49.40
CA ASN A 9 -4.71 -14.94 48.19
C ASN A 9 -4.10 -14.11 47.07
N THR A 10 -3.22 -14.72 46.29
CA THR A 10 -2.71 -14.11 45.05
C THR A 10 -3.83 -14.11 44.01
N THR A 11 -4.58 -13.02 43.95
CA THR A 11 -5.51 -12.75 42.88
C THR A 11 -4.68 -12.52 41.61
N SER A 12 -4.51 -13.56 40.83
CA SER A 12 -4.00 -13.44 39.48
C SER A 12 -5.04 -12.71 38.63
N TYR A 13 -4.78 -11.44 38.34
CA TYR A 13 -5.53 -10.71 37.33
C TYR A 13 -5.26 -11.35 35.98
N PRO A 14 -6.27 -11.78 35.23
CA PRO A 14 -6.05 -12.19 33.87
C PRO A 14 -5.61 -10.94 33.08
N VAL A 15 -4.37 -10.94 32.66
CA VAL A 15 -3.91 -10.01 31.63
C VAL A 15 -4.73 -10.33 30.39
N ALA A 16 -5.79 -9.56 30.19
CA ALA A 16 -6.53 -9.58 28.95
C ALA A 16 -5.54 -9.18 27.85
N GLN A 17 -5.01 -10.18 27.17
CA GLN A 17 -4.36 -9.99 25.89
C GLN A 17 -5.41 -9.36 24.97
N ARG A 18 -5.39 -8.04 24.86
CA ARG A 18 -6.04 -7.35 23.75
C ARG A 18 -5.30 -7.82 22.50
N ALA A 19 -5.81 -8.88 21.91
CA ALA A 19 -5.45 -9.25 20.57
C ALA A 19 -5.82 -8.05 19.70
N GLY A 20 -4.80 -7.25 19.31
CA GLY A 20 -4.98 -6.25 18.28
C GLY A 20 -5.62 -6.95 17.10
N ALA A 21 -6.71 -6.39 16.59
CA ALA A 21 -7.40 -6.93 15.43
C ALA A 21 -6.36 -7.06 14.30
N ARG A 22 -5.94 -8.28 14.02
CA ARG A 22 -5.09 -8.57 12.87
C ARG A 22 -5.99 -8.43 11.65
N ILE A 23 -5.68 -7.47 10.79
CA ILE A 23 -6.29 -7.42 9.47
C ILE A 23 -5.90 -8.71 8.78
N ALA A 24 -6.87 -9.52 8.38
CA ALA A 24 -6.61 -10.73 7.62
C ALA A 24 -5.86 -10.35 6.33
N ALA A 25 -4.83 -11.12 5.96
CA ALA A 25 -4.14 -10.89 4.71
C ALA A 25 -5.13 -11.15 3.56
N ASN A 26 -5.45 -10.11 2.80
CA ASN A 26 -6.31 -10.19 1.62
C ASN A 26 -5.48 -10.31 0.32
N SER A 27 -4.16 -10.35 0.43
CA SER A 27 -3.27 -10.55 -0.71
C SER A 27 -3.16 -12.04 -1.03
N ALA A 28 -3.31 -12.36 -2.31
CA ALA A 28 -3.12 -13.70 -2.81
C ALA A 28 -1.64 -13.95 -3.19
N PRO A 29 -1.17 -15.21 -3.17
CA PRO A 29 0.09 -15.56 -3.79
C PRO A 29 0.12 -15.17 -5.27
N GLY A 30 1.27 -14.73 -5.77
CA GLY A 30 1.41 -14.31 -7.17
C GLY A 30 2.59 -13.38 -7.39
N GLU A 31 2.62 -12.77 -8.56
CA GLU A 31 3.66 -11.82 -8.93
C GLU A 31 3.26 -10.37 -8.55
N TYR A 32 4.20 -9.67 -7.97
CA TYR A 32 4.02 -8.30 -7.50
C TYR A 32 5.13 -7.40 -8.04
N LEU A 33 4.75 -6.22 -8.49
CA LEU A 33 5.68 -5.16 -8.82
C LEU A 33 6.09 -4.44 -7.53
N SER A 34 7.37 -4.47 -7.21
CA SER A 34 7.93 -3.75 -6.08
C SER A 34 8.35 -2.35 -6.51
N MET A 35 7.98 -1.36 -5.73
CA MET A 35 8.30 0.04 -5.93
C MET A 35 8.72 0.70 -4.61
N ARG A 36 9.51 1.77 -4.72
CA ARG A 36 9.99 2.53 -3.57
C ARG A 36 9.26 3.86 -3.46
N LEU A 37 8.89 4.20 -2.23
CA LEU A 37 8.42 5.51 -1.82
C LEU A 37 9.17 5.92 -0.54
N GLY A 38 10.04 6.89 -0.63
CA GLY A 38 10.93 7.24 0.47
C GLY A 38 11.89 6.10 0.81
N ASN A 39 11.85 5.65 2.05
CA ASN A 39 12.67 4.55 2.55
C ASN A 39 11.94 3.21 2.60
N GLU A 40 10.68 3.18 2.18
CA GLU A 40 9.82 2.01 2.27
C GLU A 40 9.57 1.41 0.90
N GLU A 41 9.37 0.10 0.88
CA GLU A 41 9.02 -0.63 -0.32
C GLU A 41 7.56 -1.07 -0.28
N TYR A 42 6.86 -0.74 -1.35
CA TYR A 42 5.47 -1.13 -1.59
C TYR A 42 5.40 -2.12 -2.74
N ALA A 43 4.39 -2.94 -2.73
CA ALA A 43 4.17 -3.88 -3.81
C ALA A 43 2.70 -3.92 -4.23
N ILE A 44 2.49 -4.01 -5.53
CA ILE A 44 1.17 -4.11 -6.17
C ILE A 44 1.12 -5.32 -7.07
N GLU A 45 -0.05 -5.93 -7.24
CA GLU A 45 -0.24 -7.05 -8.14
C GLU A 45 0.17 -6.67 -9.58
N ILE A 46 1.04 -7.48 -10.17
CA ILE A 46 1.56 -7.21 -11.53
C ILE A 46 0.45 -7.19 -12.58
N LEU A 47 -0.62 -7.93 -12.38
CA LEU A 47 -1.77 -7.99 -13.29
C LEU A 47 -2.51 -6.65 -13.42
N ARG A 48 -2.33 -5.74 -12.47
CA ARG A 48 -2.88 -4.39 -12.52
C ARG A 48 -2.01 -3.43 -13.35
N VAL A 49 -0.76 -3.78 -13.58
CA VAL A 49 0.21 -2.93 -14.27
C VAL A 49 0.08 -3.11 -15.78
N GLN A 50 -0.20 -2.01 -16.48
CA GLN A 50 -0.23 -2.00 -17.94
C GLN A 50 1.13 -1.66 -18.54
N GLU A 51 1.77 -0.61 -18.01
CA GLU A 51 3.10 -0.19 -18.44
C GLU A 51 3.79 0.64 -17.35
N ILE A 52 5.12 0.72 -17.44
CA ILE A 52 5.96 1.57 -16.59
C ILE A 52 6.70 2.52 -17.51
N ARG A 53 6.64 3.82 -17.18
CA ARG A 53 7.24 4.89 -17.99
C ARG A 53 8.17 5.75 -17.15
N SER A 54 9.15 6.36 -17.77
CA SER A 54 9.86 7.49 -17.17
C SER A 54 8.88 8.58 -16.79
N TYR A 55 9.16 9.28 -15.72
CA TYR A 55 8.33 10.40 -15.31
C TYR A 55 8.30 11.49 -16.39
N GLU A 56 7.10 11.91 -16.74
CA GLU A 56 6.81 13.10 -17.54
C GLU A 56 5.90 14.00 -16.71
N GLU A 57 6.12 15.30 -16.73
CA GLU A 57 5.27 16.21 -15.96
C GLU A 57 3.86 16.25 -16.56
N PRO A 58 2.83 15.88 -15.76
CA PRO A 58 1.44 15.88 -16.22
C PRO A 58 0.93 17.31 -16.46
N THR A 59 -0.01 17.45 -17.39
CA THR A 59 -0.74 18.70 -17.55
C THR A 59 -1.68 18.89 -16.36
N ARG A 60 -1.49 19.95 -15.61
CA ARG A 60 -2.30 20.26 -14.42
C ARG A 60 -3.73 20.60 -14.79
N ILE A 61 -4.67 20.11 -13.98
CA ILE A 61 -6.09 20.47 -14.07
C ILE A 61 -6.44 21.35 -12.87
N ALA A 62 -7.07 22.49 -13.16
CA ALA A 62 -7.54 23.40 -12.12
C ALA A 62 -8.63 22.70 -11.27
N ASN A 63 -8.60 22.97 -9.95
CA ASN A 63 -9.55 22.42 -8.96
C ASN A 63 -9.60 20.90 -8.85
N SER A 64 -8.53 20.19 -9.26
CA SER A 64 -8.39 18.77 -9.00
C SER A 64 -8.05 18.49 -7.52
N ALA A 65 -8.31 17.25 -7.06
CA ALA A 65 -7.91 16.82 -5.72
C ALA A 65 -6.38 16.96 -5.54
N ALA A 66 -5.92 17.20 -4.33
CA ALA A 66 -4.51 17.45 -4.05
C ALA A 66 -3.59 16.32 -4.50
N CYS A 67 -4.04 15.07 -4.44
CA CYS A 67 -3.30 13.89 -4.89
C CYS A 67 -3.20 13.76 -6.42
N VAL A 68 -4.02 14.50 -7.18
CA VAL A 68 -4.01 14.47 -8.64
C VAL A 68 -2.97 15.47 -9.15
N LYS A 69 -1.87 14.96 -9.72
CA LYS A 69 -0.84 15.81 -10.34
C LYS A 69 -1.31 16.45 -11.65
N GLY A 70 -2.21 15.80 -12.36
CA GLY A 70 -2.71 16.24 -13.65
C GLY A 70 -3.11 15.06 -14.53
N VAL A 71 -3.00 15.23 -15.83
CA VAL A 71 -3.31 14.22 -16.84
C VAL A 71 -2.17 14.08 -17.84
N LEU A 72 -2.02 12.86 -18.36
CA LEU A 72 -1.15 12.54 -19.49
C LEU A 72 -1.98 12.03 -20.67
N ASN A 73 -1.55 12.34 -21.88
CA ASN A 73 -2.11 11.74 -23.06
C ASN A 73 -1.29 10.48 -23.43
N LEU A 74 -1.88 9.33 -23.21
CA LEU A 74 -1.27 8.05 -23.55
C LEU A 74 -1.94 7.48 -24.80
N ARG A 75 -1.29 7.64 -25.95
CA ARG A 75 -1.78 7.12 -27.25
C ARG A 75 -3.23 7.56 -27.56
N GLY A 76 -3.56 8.84 -27.28
CA GLY A 76 -4.90 9.38 -27.50
C GLY A 76 -5.85 9.25 -26.31
N ASN A 77 -5.49 8.50 -25.29
CA ASN A 77 -6.27 8.38 -24.05
C ASN A 77 -5.77 9.36 -23.00
N ILE A 78 -6.68 10.15 -22.44
CA ILE A 78 -6.36 11.05 -21.34
C ILE A 78 -6.41 10.26 -20.02
N VAL A 79 -5.26 10.14 -19.38
CA VAL A 79 -5.07 9.33 -18.17
C VAL A 79 -4.76 10.24 -16.99
N PRO A 80 -5.56 10.20 -15.90
CA PRO A 80 -5.24 10.93 -14.69
C PRO A 80 -3.99 10.36 -14.02
N VAL A 81 -3.16 11.24 -13.46
CA VAL A 81 -1.90 10.87 -12.78
C VAL A 81 -1.96 11.33 -11.34
N MET A 82 -1.76 10.39 -10.43
CA MET A 82 -1.77 10.60 -8.98
C MET A 82 -0.35 10.52 -8.40
N ASP A 83 -0.13 11.28 -7.34
CA ASP A 83 1.11 11.22 -6.58
C ASP A 83 0.96 10.25 -5.41
N LEU A 84 1.67 9.13 -5.45
CA LEU A 84 1.63 8.15 -4.36
C LEU A 84 2.19 8.70 -3.05
N ARG A 85 3.18 9.60 -3.10
CA ARG A 85 3.68 10.23 -1.88
C ARG A 85 2.60 11.01 -1.15
N GLN A 86 1.80 11.76 -1.86
CA GLN A 86 0.68 12.48 -1.27
C GLN A 86 -0.41 11.53 -0.75
N LEU A 87 -0.71 10.47 -1.47
CA LEU A 87 -1.69 9.47 -1.05
C LEU A 87 -1.27 8.75 0.25
N PHE A 88 0.03 8.52 0.44
CA PHE A 88 0.59 7.92 1.65
C PHE A 88 0.99 8.95 2.71
N GLY A 89 0.73 10.24 2.50
CA GLY A 89 1.06 11.30 3.48
C GLY A 89 2.57 11.57 3.61
N LEU A 90 3.35 11.21 2.60
CA LEU A 90 4.78 11.48 2.55
C LEU A 90 5.07 12.89 2.00
N PRO A 91 6.18 13.53 2.43
CA PRO A 91 6.58 14.81 1.88
C PRO A 91 6.78 14.74 0.37
N ALA A 92 6.38 15.79 -0.34
CA ALA A 92 6.67 15.93 -1.76
C ALA A 92 8.19 16.07 -1.98
N ILE A 93 8.67 15.47 -3.06
CA ILE A 93 10.05 15.63 -3.53
C ILE A 93 10.06 16.00 -5.01
N GLU A 94 11.15 16.61 -5.45
CA GLU A 94 11.38 16.82 -6.87
C GLU A 94 11.62 15.49 -7.58
N PRO A 95 11.03 15.29 -8.77
CA PRO A 95 11.29 14.11 -9.57
C PRO A 95 12.78 13.95 -9.90
N SER A 96 13.26 12.73 -9.86
CA SER A 96 14.64 12.36 -10.22
C SER A 96 14.65 11.45 -11.44
N ALA A 97 15.83 11.06 -11.88
CA ALA A 97 15.99 10.11 -13.00
C ALA A 97 15.37 8.72 -12.71
N SER A 98 15.18 8.37 -11.45
CA SER A 98 14.54 7.11 -11.04
C SER A 98 13.02 7.20 -10.90
N THR A 99 12.48 8.42 -10.89
CA THR A 99 11.03 8.64 -10.75
C THR A 99 10.30 8.08 -11.98
N VAL A 100 9.25 7.34 -11.72
CA VAL A 100 8.48 6.65 -12.76
C VAL A 100 6.98 6.93 -12.63
N THR A 101 6.30 6.81 -13.76
CA THR A 101 4.84 6.73 -13.80
C THR A 101 4.46 5.29 -14.12
N ILE A 102 3.75 4.65 -13.19
CA ILE A 102 3.20 3.31 -13.36
C ILE A 102 1.77 3.45 -13.83
N VAL A 103 1.46 2.94 -15.01
CA VAL A 103 0.11 2.96 -15.57
C VAL A 103 -0.61 1.68 -15.16
N LEU A 104 -1.73 1.85 -14.48
CA LEU A 104 -2.52 0.78 -13.90
C LEU A 104 -3.89 0.68 -14.59
N ASN A 105 -4.40 -0.55 -14.68
CA ASN A 105 -5.79 -0.83 -14.99
C ASN A 105 -6.52 -1.28 -13.72
N LEU A 106 -7.44 -0.47 -13.26
CA LEU A 106 -8.21 -0.70 -12.05
C LEU A 106 -9.70 -0.78 -12.40
N GLY A 107 -10.18 -2.01 -12.57
CA GLY A 107 -11.60 -2.23 -12.88
C GLY A 107 -12.07 -1.63 -14.21
N GLY A 108 -11.20 -1.61 -15.23
CA GLY A 108 -11.48 -1.02 -16.53
C GLY A 108 -11.12 0.48 -16.66
N GLN A 109 -10.66 1.10 -15.58
CA GLN A 109 -10.15 2.47 -15.59
C GLN A 109 -8.63 2.47 -15.63
N THR A 110 -8.07 3.26 -16.55
CA THR A 110 -6.63 3.45 -16.65
C THR A 110 -6.24 4.69 -15.85
N VAL A 111 -5.29 4.52 -14.94
CA VAL A 111 -4.73 5.59 -14.10
C VAL A 111 -3.22 5.50 -14.07
N GLY A 112 -2.54 6.63 -13.94
CA GLY A 112 -1.11 6.70 -13.70
C GLY A 112 -0.85 6.99 -12.22
N VAL A 113 0.15 6.34 -11.64
CA VAL A 113 0.63 6.66 -10.30
C VAL A 113 2.13 6.93 -10.34
N VAL A 114 2.58 7.97 -9.64
CA VAL A 114 3.99 8.36 -9.59
C VAL A 114 4.65 7.73 -8.38
N ALA A 115 5.73 7.01 -8.61
CA ALA A 115 6.58 6.42 -7.58
C ALA A 115 8.03 6.91 -7.71
N ASP A 116 8.79 6.86 -6.61
CA ASP A 116 10.19 7.29 -6.59
C ASP A 116 11.08 6.42 -7.45
N ALA A 117 10.81 5.12 -7.44
CA ALA A 117 11.49 4.14 -8.28
C ALA A 117 10.69 2.83 -8.34
N VAL A 118 10.91 2.06 -9.39
CA VAL A 118 10.54 0.64 -9.46
C VAL A 118 11.79 -0.18 -9.18
N ASN A 119 11.67 -1.23 -8.38
CA ASN A 119 12.79 -2.10 -8.05
C ASN A 119 12.80 -3.35 -8.94
N ASP A 120 11.83 -4.23 -8.74
CA ASP A 120 11.74 -5.53 -9.42
C ASP A 120 10.31 -6.11 -9.39
N VAL A 121 10.14 -7.23 -10.07
CA VAL A 121 8.97 -8.09 -9.93
C VAL A 121 9.34 -9.26 -9.06
N VAL A 122 8.55 -9.51 -8.02
CA VAL A 122 8.78 -10.59 -7.06
C VAL A 122 7.61 -11.57 -7.08
N GLU A 123 7.92 -12.84 -7.01
CA GLU A 123 6.93 -13.90 -6.80
C GLU A 123 6.76 -14.11 -5.29
N LEU A 124 5.53 -13.93 -4.79
CA LEU A 124 5.18 -14.13 -3.40
C LEU A 124 4.35 -15.42 -3.24
N ARG A 125 4.75 -16.23 -2.28
CA ARG A 125 4.03 -17.43 -1.86
C ARG A 125 3.18 -17.09 -0.64
N GLU A 126 2.19 -17.92 -0.35
CA GLU A 126 1.33 -17.74 0.82
C GLU A 126 2.12 -17.61 2.13
N GLN A 127 3.19 -18.38 2.29
CA GLN A 127 4.07 -18.34 3.46
C GLN A 127 4.85 -17.04 3.63
N ASP A 128 5.06 -16.29 2.54
CA ASP A 128 5.80 -15.02 2.54
C ASP A 128 4.90 -13.84 2.96
N ILE A 129 3.58 -14.02 2.88
CA ILE A 129 2.57 -12.99 3.13
C ILE A 129 2.00 -13.14 4.53
N LYS A 130 2.04 -12.07 5.30
CA LYS A 130 1.48 -11.99 6.65
C LYS A 130 0.43 -10.90 6.71
N PRO A 131 -0.57 -11.05 7.60
CA PRO A 131 -1.52 -9.97 7.85
C PRO A 131 -0.79 -8.71 8.32
N ALA A 132 -1.21 -7.55 7.84
CA ALA A 132 -0.72 -6.29 8.37
C ALA A 132 -1.12 -6.17 9.85
N PRO A 133 -0.21 -5.69 10.72
CA PRO A 133 -0.60 -5.39 12.09
C PRO A 133 -1.69 -4.32 12.09
N GLY A 134 -2.73 -4.51 12.90
CA GLY A 134 -3.77 -3.52 13.05
C GLY A 134 -3.20 -2.25 13.69
N PHE A 135 -3.10 -1.19 12.94
CA PHE A 135 -2.78 0.12 13.48
C PHE A 135 -4.05 0.72 14.08
N SER A 136 -4.16 0.70 15.41
CA SER A 136 -5.20 1.45 16.13
C SER A 136 -4.83 2.93 16.12
N GLY A 137 -5.27 3.66 15.11
CA GLY A 137 -5.00 5.10 14.99
C GLY A 137 -5.63 5.68 13.72
N ALA A 138 -5.57 6.99 13.56
CA ALA A 138 -6.24 7.78 12.54
C ALA A 138 -5.84 7.49 11.07
N ILE A 139 -4.95 6.55 10.83
CA ILE A 139 -4.56 6.13 9.48
C ILE A 139 -5.49 5.01 9.05
N LYS A 140 -6.38 5.30 8.14
CA LYS A 140 -7.15 4.27 7.42
C LYS A 140 -6.17 3.46 6.60
N SER A 141 -5.77 2.30 7.09
CA SER A 141 -4.88 1.37 6.40
C SER A 141 -5.63 0.31 5.60
N ASP A 142 -6.88 0.60 5.24
CA ASP A 142 -7.77 -0.35 4.54
C ASP A 142 -7.18 -0.80 3.18
N HIS A 143 -6.28 0.00 2.61
CA HIS A 143 -5.58 -0.29 1.37
C HIS A 143 -4.35 -1.20 1.54
N ILE A 144 -3.88 -1.42 2.79
CA ILE A 144 -2.77 -2.34 3.06
C ILE A 144 -3.35 -3.74 3.24
N THR A 145 -3.06 -4.61 2.29
CA THR A 145 -3.63 -5.97 2.24
C THR A 145 -2.76 -7.01 2.92
N GLY A 146 -1.50 -6.68 3.18
CA GLY A 146 -0.58 -7.57 3.88
C GLY A 146 0.84 -7.02 3.89
N ILE A 147 1.73 -7.77 4.52
CA ILE A 147 3.17 -7.51 4.52
C ILE A 147 3.87 -8.79 4.06
N ALA A 148 4.71 -8.67 3.03
CA ALA A 148 5.55 -9.76 2.60
C ALA A 148 6.98 -9.58 3.13
N THR A 149 7.60 -10.69 3.50
CA THR A 149 8.99 -10.73 3.93
C THR A 149 9.77 -11.67 3.04
N LEU A 150 10.74 -11.13 2.34
CA LEU A 150 11.64 -11.86 1.45
C LEU A 150 13.06 -11.86 2.03
N ARG A 151 13.83 -12.89 1.69
CA ARG A 151 15.27 -12.93 1.95
C ARG A 151 16.02 -12.79 0.65
N ASN A 152 16.95 -11.85 0.61
CA ASN A 152 17.88 -11.72 -0.50
C ASN A 152 18.95 -12.81 -0.44
N ALA A 153 19.71 -12.95 -1.54
CA ALA A 153 20.83 -13.88 -1.63
C ALA A 153 21.90 -13.68 -0.52
N ASP A 154 21.99 -12.45 0.01
CA ASP A 154 22.91 -12.07 1.10
C ASP A 154 22.29 -12.25 2.49
N ASP A 155 21.21 -13.05 2.61
CA ASP A 155 20.43 -13.29 3.84
C ASP A 155 19.85 -12.01 4.50
N GLN A 156 19.84 -10.90 3.76
CA GLN A 156 19.19 -9.68 4.20
C GLN A 156 17.68 -9.79 4.05
N GLN A 157 16.97 -9.40 5.09
CA GLN A 157 15.52 -9.40 5.12
C GLN A 157 14.97 -8.14 4.46
N ARG A 158 14.12 -8.33 3.46
CA ARG A 158 13.43 -7.27 2.73
C ARG A 158 11.94 -7.36 3.04
N MET A 159 11.34 -6.24 3.41
CA MET A 159 9.93 -6.16 3.74
C MET A 159 9.19 -5.35 2.68
N LEU A 160 8.09 -5.89 2.17
CA LEU A 160 7.22 -5.25 1.19
C LEU A 160 5.83 -5.01 1.81
N ILE A 161 5.32 -3.80 1.63
CA ILE A 161 3.96 -3.44 2.04
C ILE A 161 3.03 -3.68 0.84
N LEU A 162 2.18 -4.70 0.94
CA LEU A 162 1.24 -5.06 -0.12
C LEU A 162 0.05 -4.11 -0.11
N THR A 163 -0.23 -3.50 -1.24
CA THR A 163 -1.21 -2.42 -1.33
C THR A 163 -2.23 -2.69 -2.44
N ASP A 164 -3.51 -2.54 -2.10
CA ASP A 164 -4.60 -2.48 -3.07
C ASP A 164 -4.74 -1.05 -3.58
N MET A 165 -4.25 -0.80 -4.79
CA MET A 165 -4.32 0.52 -5.42
C MET A 165 -5.74 0.98 -5.72
N GLN A 166 -6.65 0.06 -6.00
CA GLN A 166 -8.04 0.40 -6.26
C GLN A 166 -8.70 0.96 -4.99
N GLN A 167 -8.49 0.31 -3.85
CA GLN A 167 -8.99 0.80 -2.56
C GLN A 167 -8.33 2.13 -2.16
N LEU A 168 -7.02 2.25 -2.35
CA LEU A 168 -6.29 3.47 -2.04
C LEU A 168 -6.83 4.66 -2.81
N LEU A 169 -6.96 4.54 -4.13
CA LEU A 169 -7.42 5.63 -4.99
C LEU A 169 -8.91 5.93 -4.80
N ALA A 170 -9.73 4.92 -4.54
CA ALA A 170 -11.15 5.12 -4.23
C ALA A 170 -11.33 5.89 -2.91
N SER A 171 -10.57 5.54 -1.88
CA SER A 171 -10.63 6.22 -0.57
C SER A 171 -10.15 7.68 -0.63
N ALA A 172 -9.29 8.00 -1.58
CA ALA A 172 -8.80 9.35 -1.84
C ALA A 172 -9.76 10.18 -2.73
N GLY A 173 -10.86 9.61 -3.20
CA GLY A 173 -11.76 10.25 -4.16
C GLY A 173 -11.09 10.51 -5.53
N ALA A 174 -10.04 9.77 -5.83
CA ALA A 174 -9.25 9.93 -7.03
C ALA A 174 -9.76 9.08 -8.21
N LEU A 175 -10.58 8.07 -7.93
CA LEU A 175 -11.33 7.34 -8.95
C LEU A 175 -12.74 7.94 -9.02
N PRO A 176 -13.27 8.18 -10.23
CA PRO A 176 -14.68 8.51 -10.37
C PRO A 176 -15.49 7.35 -9.76
N GLU A 177 -16.51 7.70 -8.98
CA GLU A 177 -17.43 6.69 -8.46
C GLU A 177 -17.94 5.89 -9.66
N THR A 178 -17.56 4.63 -9.72
CA THR A 178 -18.16 3.72 -10.68
C THR A 178 -19.62 3.67 -10.30
N GLN A 179 -20.49 4.31 -11.12
CA GLN A 179 -21.91 4.04 -11.06
C GLN A 179 -22.01 2.52 -11.13
N LEU A 180 -22.33 1.91 -10.01
CA LEU A 180 -22.81 0.55 -9.97
C LEU A 180 -24.04 0.54 -10.89
N ALA A 181 -23.81 0.21 -12.15
CA ALA A 181 -24.89 -0.07 -13.07
C ALA A 181 -25.67 -1.23 -12.45
N ALA A 182 -26.83 -0.89 -12.01
CA ALA A 182 -27.80 -1.84 -11.51
C ALA A 182 -28.08 -2.93 -12.58
#